data_5248f189e0e03fb7777ff5f360628f99
#
_entry.id   5248f189e0e03fb7777ff5f360628f99
#
_cell.length_a   1.000
_cell.length_b   1.000
_cell.length_c   1.000
_cell.angle_alpha   90.00
_cell.angle_beta   90.00
_cell.angle_gamma   90.00
#
_symmetry.space_group_name_H-M   'P 1'
#
loop_
_entity.id
_entity.type
_entity.pdbx_description
1 polymer ?
#
loop_
_entity_poly.entity_id
_entity_poly.type
_entity_poly.pdbx_seq_one_letter_code
_entity_poly.pdbx_strand_id
1 'polypeptide(L)'
;MQGTQQTTKYPLALLFISVGLLFMTCIKSKNYDEVDNINVNGVNIVYQVKGNDRDNPVIVLHGNSGEHDHLSVLVDQLDSAGYLVYALDSRGQGANAPVDEYHYIDMAEDLAEFIDKMNIEKPAIFGWSDGGNIALQMEVLHPGTAGLIITAGANIFT
;
A
#
# COMPACT_ATOMS: atom_id res chain seq x y z
N MET A 1 -75.75 17.03 -28.09
CA MET A 1 -74.52 16.37 -28.55
C MET A 1 -73.34 16.98 -27.81
N GLN A 2 -72.84 16.32 -26.78
CA GLN A 2 -71.77 16.77 -25.92
C GLN A 2 -70.47 16.09 -26.36
N GLY A 3 -69.52 16.86 -26.83
CA GLY A 3 -68.19 16.36 -27.18
C GLY A 3 -67.27 16.41 -25.93
N THR A 4 -66.83 15.25 -25.46
CA THR A 4 -65.87 15.07 -24.40
C THR A 4 -64.44 15.27 -24.91
N GLN A 5 -63.77 16.29 -24.41
CA GLN A 5 -62.31 16.46 -24.62
C GLN A 5 -61.56 15.54 -23.65
N GLN A 6 -60.78 14.61 -24.20
CA GLN A 6 -59.80 13.84 -23.46
C GLN A 6 -58.49 14.65 -23.33
N THR A 7 -58.17 15.06 -22.10
CA THR A 7 -56.85 15.61 -21.76
C THR A 7 -55.89 14.47 -21.45
N THR A 8 -54.92 14.20 -22.33
CA THR A 8 -53.83 13.29 -22.09
C THR A 8 -52.84 13.94 -21.09
N LYS A 9 -52.87 13.44 -19.86
CA LYS A 9 -51.83 13.75 -18.84
C LYS A 9 -50.61 12.89 -19.15
N TYR A 10 -49.55 13.50 -19.60
CA TYR A 10 -48.19 12.89 -19.59
C TYR A 10 -47.63 12.99 -18.18
N PRO A 11 -47.21 11.88 -17.57
CA PRO A 11 -46.63 11.97 -16.24
C PRO A 11 -45.22 12.56 -16.32
N LEU A 12 -44.99 13.53 -15.44
CA LEU A 12 -43.73 14.28 -15.22
C LEU A 12 -42.56 13.42 -14.71
N ALA A 13 -42.63 12.10 -14.93
CA ALA A 13 -41.67 11.13 -14.36
C ALA A 13 -40.45 10.83 -15.25
N LEU A 14 -40.33 11.44 -16.44
CA LEU A 14 -39.23 11.14 -17.37
C LEU A 14 -38.07 12.16 -17.36
N LEU A 15 -38.16 13.20 -16.51
CA LEU A 15 -37.13 14.27 -16.48
C LEU A 15 -36.07 14.08 -15.38
N PHE A 16 -36.16 13.04 -14.53
CA PHE A 16 -35.18 12.83 -13.45
C PHE A 16 -34.15 11.72 -13.73
N ILE A 17 -34.20 11.05 -14.87
CA ILE A 17 -33.28 9.93 -15.20
C ILE A 17 -32.02 10.43 -15.96
N SER A 18 -32.04 11.63 -16.53
CA SER A 18 -30.91 12.12 -17.35
C SER A 18 -29.84 12.93 -16.62
N VAL A 19 -30.03 13.27 -15.34
CA VAL A 19 -29.05 14.06 -14.56
C VAL A 19 -28.17 13.19 -13.67
N GLY A 20 -28.55 11.93 -13.43
CA GLY A 20 -27.76 11.00 -12.60
C GLY A 20 -26.57 10.33 -13.30
N LEU A 21 -26.40 10.48 -14.62
CA LEU A 21 -25.40 9.72 -15.39
C LEU A 21 -24.14 10.53 -15.76
N LEU A 22 -24.01 11.78 -15.32
CA LEU A 22 -22.92 12.65 -15.79
C LEU A 22 -21.82 12.91 -14.77
N PHE A 23 -21.79 12.19 -13.64
CA PHE A 23 -20.68 12.26 -12.66
C PHE A 23 -20.04 10.89 -12.38
N MET A 24 -19.97 10.01 -13.37
CA MET A 24 -18.91 9.02 -13.38
C MET A 24 -17.62 9.72 -13.84
N THR A 25 -17.05 10.55 -12.97
CA THR A 25 -15.64 10.95 -13.12
C THR A 25 -14.85 9.65 -13.18
N CYS A 26 -14.34 9.33 -14.36
CA CYS A 26 -13.34 8.29 -14.54
C CYS A 26 -12.11 8.77 -13.72
N ILE A 27 -12.07 8.39 -12.44
CA ILE A 27 -10.88 8.57 -11.62
C ILE A 27 -9.84 7.69 -12.32
N LYS A 28 -8.92 8.32 -13.05
CA LYS A 28 -7.80 7.61 -13.67
C LYS A 28 -7.01 6.96 -12.52
N SER A 29 -6.80 5.67 -12.58
CA SER A 29 -5.83 5.01 -11.71
C SER A 29 -4.44 5.57 -12.03
N LYS A 30 -3.61 5.74 -11.00
CA LYS A 30 -2.21 6.12 -11.15
C LYS A 30 -1.37 4.83 -11.14
N ASN A 31 -0.53 4.67 -12.14
CA ASN A 31 0.53 3.67 -12.13
C ASN A 31 1.79 4.30 -11.56
N TYR A 32 2.48 3.56 -10.72
CA TYR A 32 3.73 3.93 -10.11
C TYR A 32 4.87 3.04 -10.64
N ASP A 33 6.02 3.61 -10.83
CA ASP A 33 7.32 2.95 -11.00
C ASP A 33 8.38 4.01 -10.64
N GLU A 34 8.48 4.29 -9.35
CA GLU A 34 9.29 5.40 -8.84
C GLU A 34 9.91 5.06 -7.48
N VAL A 35 11.04 5.70 -7.18
CA VAL A 35 11.66 5.70 -5.85
C VAL A 35 11.38 7.04 -5.20
N ASP A 36 10.90 7.02 -3.97
CA ASP A 36 10.56 8.19 -3.17
C ASP A 36 11.05 8.00 -1.73
N ASN A 37 10.78 8.95 -0.87
CA ASN A 37 11.15 8.87 0.53
C ASN A 37 10.10 9.54 1.43
N ILE A 38 10.04 9.08 2.68
CA ILE A 38 9.12 9.61 3.68
C ILE A 38 9.81 9.64 5.05
N ASN A 39 9.59 10.70 5.81
CA ASN A 39 10.07 10.75 7.18
C ASN A 39 9.14 9.97 8.10
N VAL A 40 9.69 8.99 8.82
CA VAL A 40 9.03 8.20 9.87
C VAL A 40 9.92 8.18 11.11
N ASN A 41 9.35 8.40 12.29
CA ASN A 41 10.07 8.39 13.58
C ASN A 41 11.41 9.18 13.57
N GLY A 42 11.46 10.30 12.81
CA GLY A 42 12.62 11.16 12.72
C GLY A 42 13.72 10.66 11.77
N VAL A 43 13.54 9.52 11.10
CA VAL A 43 14.42 9.04 10.04
C VAL A 43 13.73 9.13 8.68
N ASN A 44 14.52 9.28 7.63
CA ASN A 44 14.03 9.30 6.27
C ASN A 44 14.11 7.87 5.71
N ILE A 45 12.98 7.30 5.31
CA ILE A 45 12.91 5.97 4.72
C ILE A 45 12.71 6.11 3.22
N VAL A 46 13.68 5.59 2.46
CA VAL A 46 13.61 5.47 1.01
C VAL A 46 12.81 4.20 0.67
N TYR A 47 11.98 4.27 -0.33
CA TYR A 47 11.20 3.14 -0.81
C TYR A 47 10.95 3.24 -2.31
N GLN A 48 10.88 2.10 -2.98
CA GLN A 48 10.33 1.99 -4.32
C GLN A 48 8.83 1.72 -4.19
N VAL A 49 8.02 2.39 -5.04
CA VAL A 49 6.62 2.03 -5.25
C VAL A 49 6.42 1.62 -6.71
N LYS A 50 5.77 0.47 -6.92
CA LYS A 50 5.50 -0.08 -8.25
C LYS A 50 4.12 -0.73 -8.30
N GLY A 51 3.36 -0.46 -9.38
CA GLY A 51 2.02 -1.01 -9.59
C GLY A 51 0.94 0.06 -9.69
N ASN A 52 -0.32 -0.34 -9.53
CA ASN A 52 -1.48 0.52 -9.70
C ASN A 52 -2.11 0.85 -8.35
N ASP A 53 -2.53 2.11 -8.12
CA ASP A 53 -3.13 2.60 -6.86
C ASP A 53 -4.47 1.95 -6.47
N ARG A 54 -5.02 1.09 -7.33
CA ARG A 54 -6.24 0.31 -7.06
C ARG A 54 -5.96 -1.14 -6.71
N ASP A 55 -4.71 -1.55 -6.81
CA ASP A 55 -4.30 -2.92 -6.54
C ASP A 55 -4.10 -3.16 -5.04
N ASN A 56 -4.11 -4.42 -4.63
CA ASN A 56 -3.87 -4.77 -3.23
C ASN A 56 -2.42 -4.46 -2.84
N PRO A 57 -2.19 -3.77 -1.70
CA PRO A 57 -0.86 -3.37 -1.30
C PRO A 57 -0.04 -4.54 -0.75
N VAL A 58 1.22 -4.61 -1.18
CA VAL A 58 2.24 -5.53 -0.67
C VAL A 58 3.46 -4.72 -0.26
N ILE A 59 3.96 -4.96 0.93
CA ILE A 59 5.23 -4.40 1.41
C ILE A 59 6.30 -5.48 1.32
N VAL A 60 7.47 -5.12 0.78
CA VAL A 60 8.62 -6.01 0.63
C VAL A 60 9.79 -5.45 1.45
N LEU A 61 10.33 -6.27 2.35
CA LEU A 61 11.42 -5.91 3.26
C LEU A 61 12.64 -6.80 2.98
N HIS A 62 13.78 -6.15 2.70
CA HIS A 62 15.05 -6.82 2.44
C HIS A 62 15.70 -7.38 3.71
N GLY A 63 16.73 -8.21 3.56
CA GLY A 63 17.57 -8.69 4.66
C GLY A 63 18.64 -7.70 5.08
N ASN A 64 19.44 -8.07 6.10
CA ASN A 64 20.51 -7.22 6.61
C ASN A 64 21.47 -6.74 5.50
N SER A 65 21.85 -5.48 5.56
CA SER A 65 22.71 -4.80 4.56
C SER A 65 22.15 -4.82 3.15
N GLY A 66 20.82 -4.98 3.00
CA GLY A 66 20.12 -4.89 1.74
C GLY A 66 19.61 -3.49 1.42
N GLU A 67 18.88 -3.42 0.33
CA GLU A 67 18.20 -2.23 -0.16
C GLU A 67 16.95 -2.62 -0.95
N HIS A 68 16.09 -1.64 -1.27
CA HIS A 68 14.78 -1.86 -1.91
C HIS A 68 14.85 -2.64 -3.23
N ASP A 69 15.97 -2.57 -3.97
CA ASP A 69 16.12 -3.25 -5.26
C ASP A 69 16.64 -4.69 -5.14
N HIS A 70 17.12 -5.14 -3.97
CA HIS A 70 17.61 -6.51 -3.76
C HIS A 70 16.58 -7.59 -4.09
N LEU A 71 15.29 -7.27 -3.97
CA LEU A 71 14.19 -8.16 -4.28
C LEU A 71 13.42 -7.72 -5.54
N SER A 72 14.07 -6.98 -6.45
CA SER A 72 13.46 -6.42 -7.66
C SER A 72 12.72 -7.46 -8.51
N VAL A 73 13.28 -8.68 -8.64
CA VAL A 73 12.59 -9.77 -9.36
C VAL A 73 11.24 -10.12 -8.72
N LEU A 74 11.17 -10.15 -7.39
CA LEU A 74 9.91 -10.38 -6.67
C LEU A 74 8.95 -9.20 -6.86
N VAL A 75 9.46 -7.97 -6.76
CA VAL A 75 8.68 -6.73 -6.99
C VAL A 75 8.07 -6.74 -8.39
N ASP A 76 8.84 -7.07 -9.43
CA ASP A 76 8.36 -7.16 -10.80
C ASP A 76 7.29 -8.25 -11.01
N GLN A 77 7.45 -9.39 -10.33
CA GLN A 77 6.47 -10.48 -10.39
C GLN A 77 5.16 -10.10 -9.69
N LEU A 78 5.23 -9.42 -8.54
CA LEU A 78 4.06 -8.96 -7.81
C LEU A 78 3.30 -7.87 -8.59
N ASP A 79 4.01 -6.88 -9.17
CA ASP A 79 3.42 -5.88 -10.06
C ASP A 79 2.72 -6.55 -11.26
N SER A 80 3.41 -7.50 -11.93
CA SER A 80 2.85 -8.25 -13.05
C SER A 80 1.61 -9.09 -12.66
N ALA A 81 1.51 -9.47 -11.38
CA ALA A 81 0.36 -10.18 -10.82
C ALA A 81 -0.78 -9.26 -10.34
N GLY A 82 -0.63 -7.94 -10.48
CA GLY A 82 -1.63 -6.93 -10.14
C GLY A 82 -1.62 -6.57 -8.65
N TYR A 83 -0.43 -6.38 -8.07
CA TYR A 83 -0.26 -5.84 -6.73
C TYR A 83 0.40 -4.46 -6.78
N LEU A 84 0.02 -3.58 -5.84
CA LEU A 84 0.75 -2.35 -5.58
C LEU A 84 1.86 -2.66 -4.57
N VAL A 85 3.11 -2.57 -5.00
CA VAL A 85 4.27 -3.00 -4.20
C VAL A 85 5.02 -1.81 -3.65
N TYR A 86 5.33 -1.85 -2.36
CA TYR A 86 6.24 -0.94 -1.68
C TYR A 86 7.46 -1.74 -1.20
N ALA A 87 8.62 -1.51 -1.79
CA ALA A 87 9.88 -2.10 -1.34
C ALA A 87 10.67 -1.06 -0.55
N LEU A 88 10.91 -1.30 0.74
CA LEU A 88 11.49 -0.32 1.66
C LEU A 88 12.95 -0.61 1.94
N ASP A 89 13.74 0.46 2.03
CA ASP A 89 15.04 0.42 2.71
C ASP A 89 14.81 0.51 4.22
N SER A 90 15.36 -0.43 4.98
CA SER A 90 15.30 -0.38 6.43
C SER A 90 16.13 0.78 6.98
N ARG A 91 15.78 1.32 8.13
CA ARG A 91 16.53 2.36 8.88
C ARG A 91 18.04 2.10 8.81
N GLY A 92 18.82 3.09 8.38
CA GLY A 92 20.28 3.01 8.29
C GLY A 92 20.85 2.09 7.21
N GLN A 93 20.02 1.54 6.32
CA GLN A 93 20.42 0.63 5.26
C GLN A 93 19.99 1.17 3.88
N GLY A 94 20.54 0.59 2.80
CA GLY A 94 20.25 1.03 1.45
C GLY A 94 20.62 2.49 1.20
N ALA A 95 19.69 3.26 0.67
CA ALA A 95 19.86 4.69 0.42
C ALA A 95 19.57 5.58 1.66
N ASN A 96 19.18 4.99 2.79
CA ASN A 96 18.95 5.73 4.02
C ASN A 96 20.25 6.19 4.68
N ALA A 97 20.18 7.35 5.38
CA ALA A 97 21.31 7.83 6.16
C ALA A 97 21.69 6.81 7.26
N PRO A 98 23.00 6.61 7.54
CA PRO A 98 23.45 5.73 8.59
C PRO A 98 22.89 6.13 9.97
N VAL A 99 22.69 5.16 10.84
CA VAL A 99 22.32 5.34 12.25
C VAL A 99 23.38 4.73 13.16
N ASP A 100 23.45 5.21 14.40
CA ASP A 100 24.47 4.75 15.35
C ASP A 100 24.18 3.34 15.88
N GLU A 101 22.91 2.99 16.02
CA GLU A 101 22.44 1.70 16.54
C GLU A 101 21.30 1.13 15.73
N TYR A 102 21.22 -0.20 15.66
CA TYR A 102 20.21 -0.94 14.91
C TYR A 102 19.40 -1.83 15.85
N HIS A 103 18.13 -1.50 16.04
CA HIS A 103 17.21 -2.28 16.84
C HIS A 103 15.98 -2.69 16.02
N TYR A 104 15.59 -3.96 16.08
CA TYR A 104 14.38 -4.44 15.41
C TYR A 104 13.10 -3.72 15.86
N ILE A 105 13.07 -3.28 17.14
CA ILE A 105 11.94 -2.51 17.68
C ILE A 105 11.79 -1.20 16.92
N ASP A 106 12.88 -0.45 16.74
CA ASP A 106 12.84 0.84 16.03
C ASP A 106 12.45 0.65 14.56
N MET A 107 12.96 -0.39 13.89
CA MET A 107 12.62 -0.71 12.51
C MET A 107 11.15 -1.16 12.38
N ALA A 108 10.63 -1.85 13.38
CA ALA A 108 9.24 -2.26 13.43
C ALA A 108 8.29 -1.06 13.63
N GLU A 109 8.66 -0.12 14.49
CA GLU A 109 7.93 1.15 14.66
C GLU A 109 7.97 2.00 13.39
N ASP A 110 9.10 2.03 12.66
CA ASP A 110 9.21 2.72 11.38
C ASP A 110 8.26 2.10 10.34
N LEU A 111 8.19 0.78 10.29
CA LEU A 111 7.27 0.08 9.39
C LEU A 111 5.80 0.39 9.73
N ALA A 112 5.44 0.40 11.01
CA ALA A 112 4.09 0.73 11.45
C ALA A 112 3.73 2.17 11.08
N GLU A 113 4.62 3.14 11.34
CA GLU A 113 4.40 4.54 10.98
C GLU A 113 4.38 4.77 9.45
N PHE A 114 5.20 4.03 8.69
CA PHE A 114 5.13 4.04 7.24
C PHE A 114 3.74 3.63 6.74
N ILE A 115 3.22 2.50 7.23
CA ILE A 115 1.89 1.99 6.88
C ILE A 115 0.80 3.02 7.19
N ASP A 116 0.85 3.63 8.37
CA ASP A 116 -0.11 4.65 8.80
C ASP A 116 -0.03 5.91 7.91
N LYS A 117 1.15 6.48 7.73
CA LYS A 117 1.36 7.71 6.93
C LYS A 117 1.01 7.54 5.45
N MET A 118 1.25 6.36 4.90
CA MET A 118 0.88 6.02 3.53
C MET A 118 -0.59 5.64 3.38
N ASN A 119 -1.36 5.56 4.48
CA ASN A 119 -2.75 5.12 4.54
C ASN A 119 -2.94 3.75 3.89
N ILE A 120 -2.04 2.82 4.15
CA ILE A 120 -2.10 1.46 3.60
C ILE A 120 -2.94 0.59 4.54
N GLU A 121 -4.06 0.07 4.05
CA GLU A 121 -4.94 -0.78 4.85
C GLU A 121 -4.56 -2.26 4.72
N LYS A 122 -4.19 -2.88 5.84
CA LYS A 122 -3.92 -4.33 5.94
C LYS A 122 -3.06 -4.90 4.81
N PRO A 123 -1.85 -4.37 4.59
CA PRO A 123 -0.99 -4.88 3.53
C PRO A 123 -0.62 -6.35 3.75
N ALA A 124 -0.35 -7.07 2.67
CA ALA A 124 0.51 -8.25 2.77
C ALA A 124 1.96 -7.76 2.94
N ILE A 125 2.71 -8.43 3.82
CA ILE A 125 4.12 -8.08 4.07
C ILE A 125 4.97 -9.31 3.78
N PHE A 126 5.92 -9.18 2.86
CA PHE A 126 6.98 -10.17 2.63
C PHE A 126 8.27 -9.67 3.23
N GLY A 127 8.87 -10.43 4.12
CA GLY A 127 10.15 -10.11 4.74
C GLY A 127 11.20 -11.21 4.54
N TRP A 128 12.36 -10.83 4.00
CA TRP A 128 13.52 -11.74 3.88
C TRP A 128 14.50 -11.52 5.01
N SER A 129 14.89 -12.61 5.72
CA SER A 129 15.87 -12.56 6.83
C SER A 129 15.47 -11.50 7.87
N ASP A 130 16.27 -10.44 8.06
CA ASP A 130 15.97 -9.33 8.96
C ASP A 130 14.64 -8.64 8.66
N GLY A 131 14.27 -8.51 7.38
CA GLY A 131 12.95 -7.99 7.00
C GLY A 131 11.80 -8.84 7.53
N GLY A 132 12.00 -10.16 7.65
CA GLY A 132 11.05 -11.06 8.29
C GLY A 132 10.95 -10.82 9.80
N ASN A 133 12.08 -10.58 10.48
CA ASN A 133 12.11 -10.24 11.90
C ASN A 133 11.39 -8.90 12.17
N ILE A 134 11.63 -7.89 11.31
CA ILE A 134 10.97 -6.58 11.39
C ILE A 134 9.45 -6.74 11.26
N ALA A 135 8.98 -7.48 10.24
CA ALA A 135 7.55 -7.70 10.01
C ALA A 135 6.86 -8.40 11.19
N LEU A 136 7.50 -9.44 11.75
CA LEU A 136 6.97 -10.16 12.91
C LEU A 136 6.97 -9.28 14.17
N GLN A 137 8.04 -8.53 14.40
CA GLN A 137 8.13 -7.61 15.54
C GLN A 137 7.07 -6.50 15.44
N MET A 138 6.83 -5.96 14.25
CA MET A 138 5.79 -4.97 14.01
C MET A 138 4.40 -5.52 14.36
N GLU A 139 4.05 -6.72 13.93
CA GLU A 139 2.76 -7.33 14.25
C GLU A 139 2.62 -7.65 15.75
N VAL A 140 3.71 -7.92 16.45
CA VAL A 140 3.69 -8.08 17.93
C VAL A 140 3.41 -6.75 18.63
N LEU A 141 4.00 -5.65 18.17
CA LEU A 141 3.83 -4.32 18.74
C LEU A 141 2.48 -3.68 18.34
N HIS A 142 2.04 -3.92 17.11
CA HIS A 142 0.83 -3.35 16.49
C HIS A 142 -0.07 -4.45 15.91
N PRO A 143 -0.73 -5.27 16.74
CA PRO A 143 -1.51 -6.43 16.28
C PRO A 143 -2.65 -6.05 15.33
N GLY A 144 -2.74 -6.76 14.21
CA GLY A 144 -3.78 -6.55 13.20
C GLY A 144 -3.47 -5.46 12.19
N THR A 145 -2.25 -4.92 12.18
CA THR A 145 -1.77 -3.95 11.17
C THR A 145 -1.59 -4.64 9.81
N ALA A 146 -0.95 -5.81 9.77
CA ALA A 146 -0.83 -6.59 8.55
C ALA A 146 -2.08 -7.44 8.26
N GLY A 147 -2.40 -7.61 6.97
CA GLY A 147 -3.39 -8.58 6.51
C GLY A 147 -2.81 -10.00 6.40
N LEU A 148 -1.53 -10.08 6.03
CA LEU A 148 -0.77 -11.33 5.88
C LEU A 148 0.71 -11.04 6.07
N ILE A 149 1.44 -11.91 6.76
CA ILE A 149 2.91 -11.86 6.83
C ILE A 149 3.48 -13.16 6.28
N ILE A 150 4.41 -13.02 5.35
CA ILE A 150 5.20 -14.10 4.77
C ILE A 150 6.66 -13.81 5.06
N THR A 151 7.36 -14.77 5.68
CA THR A 151 8.79 -14.63 5.98
C THR A 151 9.62 -15.69 5.29
N ALA A 152 10.81 -15.31 4.84
CA ALA A 152 11.81 -16.23 4.33
C ALA A 152 13.12 -16.04 5.12
N GLY A 153 13.49 -17.03 5.95
CA GLY A 153 14.72 -17.03 6.74
C GLY A 153 14.69 -16.08 7.95
N ALA A 154 13.51 -15.72 8.48
CA ALA A 154 13.41 -15.00 9.74
C ALA A 154 13.91 -15.88 10.90
N ASN A 155 14.61 -15.26 11.86
CA ASN A 155 15.07 -15.91 13.07
C ASN A 155 14.05 -15.68 14.19
N ILE A 156 13.35 -16.74 14.59
CA ILE A 156 12.47 -16.70 15.76
C ILE A 156 13.28 -17.23 16.96
N PHE A 157 14.05 -16.35 17.58
CA PHE A 157 14.68 -16.64 18.87
C PHE A 157 13.96 -15.86 19.97
N THR A 158 13.56 -16.59 20.98
CA THR A 158 13.03 -16.04 22.24
C THR A 158 14.18 -15.72 23.18
#